data_5e6f96681da5fe478b35d336ab85b58d
#
_entry.id   5e6f96681da5fe478b35d336ab85b58d
#
_cell.length_a   1.000
_cell.length_b   1.000
_cell.length_c   1.000
_cell.angle_alpha   90.00
_cell.angle_beta   90.00
_cell.angle_gamma   90.00
#
_symmetry.space_group_name_H-M   'P 1'
#
loop_
_entity.id
_entity.type
_entity.pdbx_description
1 polymer ?
#
loop_
_entity_poly.entity_id
_entity_poly.type
_entity_poly.pdbx_seq_one_letter_code
_entity_poly.pdbx_strand_id
1 'polypeptide(L)'
;MDSIVNILTINWSFNPNLGATNSLITSGYIELIKNDDIKKLVSRMPFLIEDYTEEEKRTELVCVELGYYLTEHYVYNPRNNKEKQKCIDLILSTPFRNKIYDMQLWLDSIIKEGPELREDFLTLIALIDKELSDRI
;
A
#
# COMPACT_ATOMS: atom_id res chain seq x y z
N MET A 1 19.95 14.33 8.40
CA MET A 1 19.76 14.13 6.95
C MET A 1 19.61 12.64 6.61
N ASP A 2 20.51 11.78 7.09
CA ASP A 2 20.46 10.31 6.85
C ASP A 2 19.17 9.66 7.33
N SER A 3 18.58 10.12 8.44
CA SER A 3 17.30 9.61 8.95
C SER A 3 16.14 9.85 7.99
N ILE A 4 16.12 10.99 7.29
CA ILE A 4 15.09 11.30 6.27
C ILE A 4 15.27 10.40 5.07
N VAL A 5 16.50 10.23 4.60
CA VAL A 5 16.82 9.36 3.47
C VAL A 5 16.44 7.91 3.77
N ASN A 6 16.71 7.42 4.97
CA ASN A 6 16.31 6.06 5.39
C ASN A 6 14.78 5.87 5.41
N ILE A 7 14.03 6.88 5.87
CA ILE A 7 12.56 6.82 5.90
C ILE A 7 11.98 6.72 4.49
N LEU A 8 12.55 7.41 3.50
CA LEU A 8 12.09 7.41 2.12
C LEU A 8 12.20 6.03 1.42
N THR A 9 13.00 5.12 1.96
CA THR A 9 13.21 3.77 1.39
C THR A 9 12.49 2.66 2.15
N ILE A 10 11.74 3.00 3.21
CA ILE A 10 10.92 2.03 3.96
C ILE A 10 9.59 1.86 3.23
N ASN A 11 9.25 0.62 2.92
CA ASN A 11 7.96 0.25 2.37
C ASN A 11 7.22 -0.71 3.32
N TRP A 12 5.91 -0.58 3.39
CA TRP A 12 5.01 -1.44 4.16
C TRP A 12 4.02 -2.04 3.19
N SER A 13 3.78 -3.34 3.25
CA SER A 13 2.80 -4.01 2.40
C SER A 13 1.62 -4.55 3.20
N PHE A 14 0.44 -4.42 2.62
CA PHE A 14 -0.77 -5.07 3.08
C PHE A 14 -0.87 -6.46 2.46
N ASN A 15 -0.89 -7.49 3.29
CA ASN A 15 -0.94 -8.88 2.82
C ASN A 15 -2.09 -9.62 3.53
N PRO A 16 -3.34 -9.42 3.12
CA PRO A 16 -4.50 -10.06 3.73
C PRO A 16 -4.58 -11.54 3.36
N ASN A 17 -5.08 -12.35 4.29
CA ASN A 17 -5.37 -13.75 4.01
C ASN A 17 -6.73 -13.89 3.32
N LEU A 18 -6.74 -14.11 2.03
CA LEU A 18 -7.95 -14.32 1.22
C LEU A 18 -8.40 -15.78 1.13
N GLY A 19 -7.74 -16.71 1.82
CA GLY A 19 -8.01 -18.14 1.68
C GLY A 19 -9.47 -18.51 1.90
N ALA A 20 -10.10 -18.00 2.95
CA ALA A 20 -11.51 -18.26 3.24
C ALA A 20 -12.45 -17.65 2.18
N THR A 21 -12.20 -16.41 1.77
CA THR A 21 -13.00 -15.69 0.75
C THR A 21 -12.92 -16.40 -0.59
N ASN A 22 -11.72 -16.74 -1.05
CA ASN A 22 -11.51 -17.44 -2.30
C ASN A 22 -12.14 -18.85 -2.28
N SER A 23 -12.02 -19.56 -1.16
CA SER A 23 -12.66 -20.88 -0.99
C SER A 23 -14.18 -20.78 -1.07
N LEU A 24 -14.77 -19.77 -0.46
CA LEU A 24 -16.22 -19.52 -0.47
C LEU A 24 -16.74 -19.23 -1.89
N ILE A 25 -15.99 -18.45 -2.66
CA ILE A 25 -16.31 -18.08 -4.04
C ILE A 25 -16.15 -19.31 -4.96
N THR A 26 -14.98 -19.98 -4.91
CA THR A 26 -14.66 -21.07 -5.83
C THR A 26 -15.47 -22.34 -5.60
N SER A 27 -15.91 -22.61 -4.37
CA SER A 27 -16.79 -23.73 -4.04
C SER A 27 -18.26 -23.47 -4.41
N GLY A 28 -18.63 -22.24 -4.77
CA GLY A 28 -20.02 -21.84 -5.00
C GLY A 28 -20.82 -21.64 -3.71
N TYR A 29 -20.23 -21.82 -2.53
CA TYR A 29 -20.95 -21.62 -1.24
C TYR A 29 -21.38 -20.19 -1.01
N ILE A 30 -20.82 -19.23 -1.74
CA ILE A 30 -21.30 -17.84 -1.74
C ILE A 30 -22.80 -17.73 -2.08
N GLU A 31 -23.34 -18.65 -2.88
CA GLU A 31 -24.76 -18.68 -3.22
C GLU A 31 -25.67 -19.07 -2.03
N LEU A 32 -25.11 -19.65 -0.96
CA LEU A 32 -25.83 -19.95 0.26
C LEU A 32 -26.01 -18.75 1.17
N ILE A 33 -25.27 -17.67 0.92
CA ILE A 33 -25.41 -16.40 1.64
C ILE A 33 -26.73 -15.75 1.21
N LYS A 34 -27.65 -15.58 2.15
CA LYS A 34 -28.98 -15.00 1.90
C LYS A 34 -28.97 -13.46 1.82
N ASN A 35 -28.03 -12.84 2.51
CA ASN A 35 -27.89 -11.40 2.52
C ASN A 35 -27.12 -10.95 1.28
N ASP A 36 -27.82 -10.25 0.39
CA ASP A 36 -27.26 -9.81 -0.89
C ASP A 36 -26.12 -8.80 -0.73
N ASP A 37 -26.14 -7.97 0.30
CA ASP A 37 -25.08 -7.00 0.57
C ASP A 37 -23.78 -7.70 1.01
N ILE A 38 -23.90 -8.72 1.88
CA ILE A 38 -22.76 -9.58 2.26
C ILE A 38 -22.21 -10.29 1.02
N LYS A 39 -23.09 -10.94 0.24
CA LYS A 39 -22.70 -11.65 -0.99
C LYS A 39 -21.94 -10.73 -1.95
N LYS A 40 -22.45 -9.54 -2.18
CA LYS A 40 -21.85 -8.54 -3.06
C LYS A 40 -20.47 -8.09 -2.57
N LEU A 41 -20.33 -7.75 -1.28
CA LEU A 41 -19.06 -7.32 -0.70
C LEU A 41 -18.03 -8.45 -0.72
N VAL A 42 -18.38 -9.67 -0.32
CA VAL A 42 -17.50 -10.84 -0.36
C VAL A 42 -17.01 -11.11 -1.79
N SER A 43 -17.89 -11.03 -2.79
CA SER A 43 -17.52 -11.24 -4.20
C SER A 43 -16.56 -10.19 -4.74
N ARG A 44 -16.64 -8.95 -4.23
CA ARG A 44 -15.79 -7.83 -4.68
C ARG A 44 -14.44 -7.78 -3.97
N MET A 45 -14.34 -8.34 -2.74
CA MET A 45 -13.14 -8.23 -1.91
C MET A 45 -11.84 -8.63 -2.61
N PRO A 46 -11.76 -9.76 -3.33
CA PRO A 46 -10.51 -10.13 -4.01
C PRO A 46 -10.06 -9.06 -5.00
N PHE A 47 -10.98 -8.49 -5.77
CA PHE A 47 -10.68 -7.45 -6.75
C PHE A 47 -10.22 -6.15 -6.08
N LEU A 48 -10.91 -5.70 -5.02
CA LEU A 48 -10.54 -4.48 -4.29
C LEU A 48 -9.15 -4.60 -3.65
N ILE A 49 -8.82 -5.78 -3.14
CA ILE A 49 -7.51 -6.05 -2.56
C ILE A 49 -6.43 -6.13 -3.65
N GLU A 50 -6.72 -6.74 -4.79
CA GLU A 50 -5.79 -6.82 -5.91
C GLU A 50 -5.45 -5.42 -6.44
N ASP A 51 -6.45 -4.57 -6.63
CA ASP A 51 -6.31 -3.18 -7.06
C ASP A 51 -5.41 -2.38 -6.10
N TYR A 52 -5.75 -2.40 -4.81
CA TYR A 52 -4.94 -1.75 -3.78
C TYR A 52 -3.50 -2.27 -3.71
N THR A 53 -3.29 -3.59 -3.78
CA THR A 53 -1.96 -4.19 -3.73
C THR A 53 -1.13 -3.94 -5.00
N GLU A 54 -1.76 -3.66 -6.14
CA GLU A 54 -1.05 -3.21 -7.34
C GLU A 54 -0.38 -1.85 -7.12
N GLU A 55 -1.09 -0.90 -6.50
CA GLU A 55 -0.54 0.42 -6.15
C GLU A 55 0.61 0.31 -5.12
N GLU A 56 0.48 -0.57 -4.13
CA GLU A 56 1.58 -0.86 -3.19
C GLU A 56 2.82 -1.40 -3.90
N LYS A 57 2.67 -2.34 -4.84
CA LYS A 57 3.80 -2.90 -5.60
C LYS A 57 4.49 -1.84 -6.46
N ARG A 58 3.73 -0.93 -7.05
CA ARG A 58 4.30 0.20 -7.82
C ARG A 58 5.09 1.13 -6.91
N THR A 59 4.54 1.46 -5.75
CA THR A 59 5.25 2.25 -4.72
C THR A 59 6.53 1.56 -4.28
N GLU A 60 6.51 0.26 -4.05
CA GLU A 60 7.69 -0.53 -3.70
C GLU A 60 8.79 -0.41 -4.77
N LEU A 61 8.44 -0.57 -6.05
CA LEU A 61 9.39 -0.42 -7.15
C LEU A 61 10.05 0.96 -7.16
N VAL A 62 9.28 2.02 -7.00
CA VAL A 62 9.81 3.40 -6.94
C VAL A 62 10.70 3.60 -5.72
N CYS A 63 10.33 3.06 -4.56
CA CYS A 63 11.18 3.10 -3.37
C CYS A 63 12.51 2.35 -3.57
N VAL A 64 12.48 1.19 -4.21
CA VAL A 64 13.68 0.40 -4.53
C VAL A 64 14.59 1.17 -5.51
N GLU A 65 14.04 1.77 -6.56
CA GLU A 65 14.78 2.59 -7.51
C GLU A 65 15.41 3.82 -6.83
N LEU A 66 14.67 4.48 -5.95
CA LEU A 66 15.20 5.57 -5.14
C LEU A 66 16.34 5.10 -4.23
N GLY A 67 16.21 3.92 -3.62
CA GLY A 67 17.25 3.30 -2.80
C GLY A 67 18.54 3.06 -3.58
N TYR A 68 18.46 2.50 -4.79
CA TYR A 68 19.61 2.33 -5.68
C TYR A 68 20.25 3.68 -6.06
N TYR A 69 19.45 4.64 -6.45
CA TYR A 69 19.93 5.98 -6.80
C TYR A 69 20.66 6.66 -5.63
N LEU A 70 20.13 6.53 -4.41
CA LEU A 70 20.78 7.05 -3.21
C LEU A 70 22.07 6.30 -2.88
N THR A 71 22.12 4.99 -3.08
CA THR A 71 23.35 4.20 -2.85
C THR A 71 24.49 4.64 -3.77
N GLU A 72 24.19 5.03 -5.00
CA GLU A 72 25.19 5.48 -5.97
C GLU A 72 25.64 6.94 -5.77
N HIS A 73 24.76 7.81 -5.31
CA HIS A 73 24.98 9.25 -5.38
C HIS A 73 25.02 9.94 -4.02
N TYR A 74 24.44 9.36 -2.98
CA TYR A 74 24.39 9.95 -1.66
C TYR A 74 25.56 9.52 -0.77
N VAL A 75 26.15 10.47 -0.06
CA VAL A 75 27.21 10.17 0.90
C VAL A 75 26.60 9.97 2.28
N TYR A 76 26.46 8.72 2.69
CA TYR A 76 26.00 8.38 4.03
C TYR A 76 27.05 8.78 5.08
N ASN A 77 26.60 9.37 6.18
CA ASN A 77 27.46 9.79 7.29
C ASN A 77 28.61 10.72 6.85
N PRO A 78 28.31 11.89 6.23
CA PRO A 78 29.32 12.79 5.65
C PRO A 78 30.25 13.33 6.73
N ARG A 79 31.58 13.20 6.52
CA ARG A 79 32.63 13.49 7.48
C ARG A 79 33.14 14.94 7.43
N ASN A 80 32.91 15.65 6.35
CA ASN A 80 33.40 17.01 6.14
C ASN A 80 32.38 17.87 5.37
N ASN A 81 32.64 19.18 5.30
CA ASN A 81 31.74 20.13 4.67
C ASN A 81 31.57 19.88 3.16
N LYS A 82 32.59 19.37 2.48
CA LYS A 82 32.51 19.04 1.04
C LYS A 82 31.54 17.88 0.78
N GLU A 83 31.57 16.85 1.62
CA GLU A 83 30.64 15.73 1.53
C GLU A 83 29.22 16.16 1.88
N LYS A 84 29.05 16.98 2.92
CA LYS A 84 27.72 17.55 3.27
C LYS A 84 27.16 18.37 2.10
N GLN A 85 27.99 19.17 1.43
CA GLN A 85 27.53 19.95 0.28
C GLN A 85 27.09 19.05 -0.87
N LYS A 86 27.81 17.94 -1.15
CA LYS A 86 27.37 16.96 -2.16
C LYS A 86 26.00 16.37 -1.83
N CYS A 87 25.71 16.06 -0.57
CA CYS A 87 24.39 15.58 -0.17
C CYS A 87 23.30 16.63 -0.41
N ILE A 88 23.58 17.90 -0.13
CA ILE A 88 22.64 19.01 -0.37
C ILE A 88 22.40 19.17 -1.88
N ASP A 89 23.47 19.20 -2.66
CA ASP A 89 23.40 19.35 -4.12
C ASP A 89 22.59 18.22 -4.76
N LEU A 90 22.76 16.98 -4.26
CA LEU A 90 21.97 15.83 -4.71
C LEU A 90 20.49 16.03 -4.41
N ILE A 91 20.13 16.38 -3.18
CA ILE A 91 18.71 16.56 -2.77
C ILE A 91 18.06 17.68 -3.57
N LEU A 92 18.80 18.72 -3.92
CA LEU A 92 18.31 19.83 -4.75
C LEU A 92 18.31 19.53 -6.25
N SER A 93 18.93 18.44 -6.68
CA SER A 93 19.04 18.06 -8.09
C SER A 93 17.68 17.69 -8.70
N THR A 94 17.52 17.98 -9.99
CA THR A 94 16.32 17.62 -10.73
C THR A 94 16.05 16.10 -10.74
N PRO A 95 17.05 15.22 -10.94
CA PRO A 95 16.81 13.77 -10.91
C PRO A 95 16.27 13.29 -9.57
N PHE A 96 16.81 13.77 -8.44
CA PHE A 96 16.29 13.40 -7.11
C PHE A 96 14.86 13.89 -6.90
N ARG A 97 14.59 15.14 -7.25
CA ARG A 97 13.25 15.72 -7.11
C ARG A 97 12.21 14.98 -7.94
N ASN A 98 12.55 14.55 -9.16
CA ASN A 98 11.66 13.77 -10.00
C ASN A 98 11.32 12.41 -9.36
N LYS A 99 12.32 11.72 -8.80
CA LYS A 99 12.09 10.44 -8.09
C LYS A 99 11.19 10.59 -6.85
N ILE A 100 11.36 11.68 -6.10
CA ILE A 100 10.48 11.99 -4.97
C ILE A 100 9.06 12.30 -5.45
N TYR A 101 8.91 13.01 -6.56
CA TYR A 101 7.59 13.29 -7.15
C TYR A 101 6.89 12.01 -7.62
N ASP A 102 7.60 11.11 -8.30
CA ASP A 102 7.05 9.82 -8.72
C ASP A 102 6.60 9.00 -7.52
N MET A 103 7.40 8.94 -6.45
CA MET A 103 7.03 8.27 -5.21
C MET A 103 5.77 8.89 -4.58
N GLN A 104 5.68 10.21 -4.57
CA GLN A 104 4.52 10.93 -4.02
C GLN A 104 3.24 10.59 -4.79
N LEU A 105 3.28 10.52 -6.12
CA LEU A 105 2.11 10.18 -6.94
C LEU A 105 1.51 8.82 -6.55
N TRP A 106 2.35 7.79 -6.35
CA TRP A 106 1.88 6.46 -5.98
C TRP A 106 1.41 6.40 -4.51
N LEU A 107 2.10 7.10 -3.61
CA LEU A 107 1.67 7.21 -2.21
C LEU A 107 0.31 7.91 -2.09
N ASP A 108 0.05 8.92 -2.90
CA ASP A 108 -1.24 9.62 -2.90
C ASP A 108 -2.40 8.70 -3.31
N SER A 109 -2.18 7.75 -4.25
CA SER A 109 -3.15 6.71 -4.60
C SER A 109 -3.44 5.80 -3.39
N ILE A 110 -2.42 5.26 -2.76
CA ILE A 110 -2.56 4.38 -1.57
C ILE A 110 -3.29 5.10 -0.42
N ILE A 111 -2.93 6.36 -0.16
CA ILE A 111 -3.56 7.18 0.90
C ILE A 111 -5.04 7.42 0.59
N LYS A 112 -5.41 7.52 -0.67
CA LYS A 112 -6.79 7.75 -1.10
C LYS A 112 -7.62 6.45 -1.03
N GLU A 113 -7.08 5.35 -1.52
CA GLU A 113 -7.82 4.07 -1.66
C GLU A 113 -7.87 3.26 -0.37
N GLY A 114 -6.85 3.34 0.48
CA GLY A 114 -6.79 2.62 1.74
C GLY A 114 -7.98 2.85 2.67
N PRO A 115 -8.43 4.08 2.90
CA PRO A 115 -9.63 4.36 3.69
C PRO A 115 -10.90 3.75 3.09
N GLU A 116 -11.07 3.75 1.77
CA GLU A 116 -12.23 3.17 1.08
C GLU A 116 -12.26 1.65 1.27
N LEU A 117 -11.14 0.98 1.05
CA LEU A 117 -10.99 -0.46 1.30
C LEU A 117 -11.27 -0.82 2.77
N ARG A 118 -10.78 -0.01 3.71
CA ARG A 118 -11.05 -0.19 5.13
C ARG A 118 -12.53 -0.08 5.47
N GLU A 119 -13.25 0.88 4.89
CA GLU A 119 -14.69 1.05 5.11
C GLU A 119 -15.50 -0.14 4.55
N ASP A 120 -15.12 -0.68 3.40
CA ASP A 120 -15.74 -1.90 2.85
C ASP A 120 -15.55 -3.10 3.79
N PHE A 121 -14.36 -3.27 4.40
CA PHE A 121 -14.13 -4.29 5.43
C PHE A 121 -14.98 -4.09 6.68
N LEU A 122 -15.04 -2.87 7.20
CA LEU A 122 -15.84 -2.57 8.39
C LEU A 122 -17.33 -2.78 8.14
N THR A 123 -17.81 -2.42 6.96
CA THR A 123 -19.18 -2.65 6.53
C THR A 123 -19.50 -4.15 6.46
N LEU A 124 -18.60 -4.92 5.86
CA LEU A 124 -18.76 -6.38 5.79
C LEU A 124 -18.81 -7.03 7.18
N ILE A 125 -17.91 -6.63 8.08
CA ILE A 125 -17.89 -7.11 9.47
C ILE A 125 -19.23 -6.81 10.16
N ALA A 126 -19.71 -5.56 10.08
CA ALA A 126 -20.97 -5.16 10.71
C ALA A 126 -22.19 -5.93 10.17
N LEU A 127 -22.22 -6.19 8.85
CA LEU A 127 -23.28 -6.98 8.24
C LEU A 127 -23.26 -8.44 8.69
N ILE A 128 -22.07 -9.04 8.80
CA ILE A 128 -21.90 -10.41 9.29
C ILE A 128 -22.33 -10.51 10.78
N ASP A 129 -21.89 -9.58 11.62
CA ASP A 129 -22.24 -9.57 13.04
C ASP A 129 -23.74 -9.44 13.24
N LYS A 130 -24.40 -8.59 12.45
CA LYS A 130 -25.86 -8.45 12.47
C LYS A 130 -26.55 -9.76 12.07
N GLU A 131 -26.14 -10.35 10.94
CA GLU A 131 -26.72 -11.61 10.45
C GLU A 131 -26.58 -12.76 11.44
N LEU A 132 -25.46 -12.82 12.18
CA LEU A 132 -25.23 -13.82 13.23
C LEU A 132 -26.11 -13.57 14.46
N SER A 133 -26.27 -12.30 14.85
CA SER A 133 -27.09 -11.92 16.00
C SER A 133 -28.57 -12.19 15.77
N ASP A 134 -29.06 -12.03 14.54
CA ASP A 134 -30.46 -12.28 14.17
C ASP A 134 -30.80 -13.78 14.11
N ARG A 135 -29.82 -14.68 14.23
CA ARG A 135 -29.99 -16.15 14.21
C ARG A 135 -29.98 -16.80 15.59
N ILE A 136 -29.62 -16.05 16.64
CA ILE A 136 -29.57 -16.51 18.01
C ILE A 136 -30.83 -16.06 18.75
#